data_3b993e24f9de8c777d6397a4179dffdb
#
_entry.id   3b993e24f9de8c777d6397a4179dffdb
#
_cell.length_a   1.000
_cell.length_b   1.000
_cell.length_c   1.000
_cell.angle_alpha   90.00
_cell.angle_beta   90.00
_cell.angle_gamma   90.00
#
_symmetry.space_group_name_H-M   'P 1'
#
loop_
_entity.id
_entity.type
_entity.pdbx_description
1 polymer ?
#
loop_
_entity_poly.entity_id
_entity_poly.type
_entity_poly.pdbx_seq_one_letter_code
_entity_poly.pdbx_strand_id
1 'polypeptide(L)'
;AWHKHKTGQIDHFLVLRGAMKICAYEEKTGKMAEVIASSKKPTLVRIPGEYLHGTKTVSTEPSLTVYFVTKLYNYRNPDETRRPWDDPTIIPTEINGRKDDTRVGKPWDWLHPPHK
;
A
#
# COMPACT_ATOMS: atom_id res chain seq x y z
N ALA A 1 -5.84 2.26 7.00
CA ALA A 1 -6.84 2.70 6.01
C ALA A 1 -6.20 2.80 4.63
N TRP A 2 -7.00 2.55 3.62
CA TRP A 2 -6.63 2.86 2.25
C TRP A 2 -6.78 4.37 1.99
N HIS A 3 -5.88 4.95 1.22
CA HIS A 3 -6.01 6.33 0.77
C HIS A 3 -5.36 6.54 -0.60
N LYS A 4 -5.75 7.60 -1.28
CA LYS A 4 -5.15 8.09 -2.52
C LYS A 4 -5.14 9.62 -2.56
N HIS A 5 -4.33 10.18 -3.42
CA HIS A 5 -4.17 11.62 -3.59
C HIS A 5 -4.82 12.10 -4.89
N LYS A 6 -5.50 13.26 -4.81
CA LYS A 6 -6.26 13.84 -5.94
C LYS A 6 -5.38 14.70 -6.85
N THR A 7 -4.32 15.29 -6.30
CA THR A 7 -3.52 16.33 -6.97
C THR A 7 -2.13 15.87 -7.38
N GLY A 8 -1.92 14.54 -7.53
CA GLY A 8 -0.69 13.97 -8.07
C GLY A 8 0.48 13.93 -7.08
N GLN A 9 0.23 13.89 -5.77
CA GLN A 9 1.27 13.57 -4.80
C GLN A 9 1.85 12.19 -5.09
N ILE A 10 3.15 12.04 -4.92
CA ILE A 10 3.84 10.75 -5.00
C ILE A 10 4.39 10.44 -3.62
N ASP A 11 4.14 9.21 -3.16
CA ASP A 11 4.58 8.72 -1.87
C ASP A 11 5.78 7.79 -2.02
N HIS A 12 6.75 7.92 -1.12
CA HIS A 12 7.94 7.08 -1.07
C HIS A 12 8.10 6.55 0.35
N PHE A 13 8.16 5.23 0.48
CA PHE A 13 8.34 4.55 1.77
C PHE A 13 9.69 3.86 1.83
N LEU A 14 10.41 4.06 2.92
CA LEU A 14 11.65 3.36 3.24
C LEU A 14 11.56 2.81 4.67
N VAL A 15 11.57 1.49 4.81
CA VAL A 15 11.52 0.82 6.12
C VAL A 15 12.92 0.69 6.68
N LEU A 16 13.18 1.36 7.81
CA LEU A 16 14.48 1.39 8.49
C LEU A 16 14.56 0.37 9.62
N ARG A 17 13.43 -0.04 10.18
CA ARG A 17 13.35 -1.07 11.23
C ARG A 17 12.08 -1.90 11.03
N GLY A 18 12.16 -3.20 11.34
CA GLY A 18 11.05 -4.12 11.18
C GLY A 18 10.74 -4.43 9.72
N ALA A 19 9.49 -4.78 9.45
CA ALA A 19 8.98 -5.07 8.11
C ALA A 19 7.55 -4.59 7.94
N MET A 20 7.24 -4.09 6.74
CA MET A 20 5.91 -3.62 6.37
C MET A 20 5.45 -4.24 5.06
N LYS A 21 4.19 -4.64 5.03
CA LYS A 21 3.44 -4.88 3.81
C LYS A 21 2.95 -3.54 3.30
N ILE A 22 3.31 -3.21 2.06
CA ILE A 22 2.89 -1.99 1.37
C ILE A 22 2.12 -2.43 0.13
N CYS A 23 0.88 -1.96 -0.01
CA CYS A 23 0.00 -2.33 -1.11
C CYS A 23 -0.45 -1.09 -1.88
N ALA A 24 -0.53 -1.23 -3.20
CA ALA A 24 -1.09 -0.24 -4.10
C ALA A 24 -2.10 -0.91 -5.04
N TYR A 25 -3.30 -0.35 -5.11
CA TYR A 25 -4.43 -0.87 -5.86
C TYR A 25 -4.86 0.10 -6.94
N GLU A 26 -4.90 -0.35 -8.18
CA GLU A 26 -5.40 0.42 -9.32
C GLU A 26 -6.89 0.16 -9.52
N GLU A 27 -7.72 1.12 -9.14
CA GLU A 27 -9.18 0.96 -9.16
C GLU A 27 -9.76 0.70 -10.55
N LYS A 28 -9.12 1.22 -11.61
CA LYS A 28 -9.62 1.07 -12.99
C LYS A 28 -9.48 -0.35 -13.52
N THR A 29 -8.41 -1.03 -13.16
CA THR A 29 -8.07 -2.37 -13.68
C THR A 29 -8.21 -3.47 -12.64
N GLY A 30 -8.24 -3.11 -11.36
CA GLY A 30 -8.20 -4.05 -10.25
C GLY A 30 -6.82 -4.65 -9.99
N LYS A 31 -5.76 -4.10 -10.57
CA LYS A 31 -4.40 -4.60 -10.34
C LYS A 31 -3.91 -4.21 -8.95
N MET A 32 -3.31 -5.18 -8.27
CA MET A 32 -2.70 -5.00 -6.96
C MET A 32 -1.20 -5.20 -7.04
N ALA A 33 -0.45 -4.23 -6.52
CA ALA A 33 0.96 -4.41 -6.20
C ALA A 33 1.11 -4.60 -4.68
N GLU A 34 1.87 -5.60 -4.27
CA GLU A 34 2.17 -5.91 -2.88
C GLU A 34 3.67 -6.06 -2.70
N VAL A 35 4.24 -5.30 -1.78
CA VAL A 35 5.66 -5.34 -1.45
C VAL A 35 5.83 -5.56 0.04
N ILE A 36 6.71 -6.48 0.42
CA ILE A 36 7.20 -6.62 1.79
C ILE A 36 8.54 -5.89 1.86
N ALA A 37 8.53 -4.68 2.41
CA ALA A 37 9.73 -3.89 2.65
C ALA A 37 10.25 -4.13 4.06
N SER A 38 11.56 -4.31 4.21
CA SER A 38 12.17 -4.56 5.51
C SER A 38 13.52 -3.88 5.65
N SER A 39 13.94 -3.68 6.90
CA SER A 39 15.29 -3.17 7.22
C SER A 39 16.41 -4.11 6.81
N LYS A 40 16.13 -5.41 6.66
CA LYS A 40 17.12 -6.42 6.22
C LYS A 40 17.43 -6.32 4.73
N LYS A 41 16.50 -5.80 3.94
CA LYS A 41 16.66 -5.52 2.51
C LYS A 41 16.07 -4.15 2.22
N PRO A 42 16.82 -3.07 2.42
CA PRO A 42 16.32 -1.72 2.20
C PRO A 42 15.77 -1.56 0.79
N THR A 43 14.53 -1.13 0.70
CA THR A 43 13.79 -0.97 -0.56
C THR A 43 13.01 0.33 -0.51
N LEU A 44 13.24 1.20 -1.48
CA LEU A 44 12.43 2.40 -1.65
C LEU A 44 11.19 2.05 -2.47
N VAL A 45 10.02 2.13 -1.86
CA VAL A 45 8.73 1.86 -2.52
C VAL A 45 8.11 3.19 -2.93
N ARG A 46 7.98 3.42 -4.24
CA ARG A 46 7.38 4.62 -4.82
C ARG A 46 5.97 4.31 -5.30
N ILE A 47 4.99 5.09 -4.84
CA ILE A 47 3.59 4.92 -5.22
C ILE A 47 3.06 6.22 -5.80
N PRO A 48 2.61 6.23 -7.08
CA PRO A 48 1.86 7.35 -7.63
C PRO A 48 0.54 7.55 -6.88
N GLY A 49 0.18 8.80 -6.66
CA GLY A 49 -0.92 9.15 -5.76
C GLY A 49 -2.31 8.73 -6.22
N GLU A 50 -2.51 8.45 -7.51
CA GLU A 50 -3.78 7.97 -8.05
C GLU A 50 -4.13 6.55 -7.63
N TYR A 51 -3.15 5.75 -7.18
CA TYR A 51 -3.42 4.41 -6.65
C TYR A 51 -3.91 4.48 -5.21
N LEU A 52 -4.96 3.72 -4.90
CA LEU A 52 -5.29 3.45 -3.50
C LEU A 52 -4.16 2.67 -2.87
N HIS A 53 -3.61 3.15 -1.77
CA HIS A 53 -2.51 2.48 -1.10
C HIS A 53 -2.68 2.47 0.41
N GLY A 54 -1.97 1.55 1.04
CA GLY A 54 -1.97 1.39 2.47
C GLY A 54 -0.78 0.55 2.93
N THR A 55 -0.58 0.52 4.24
CA THR A 55 0.54 -0.19 4.85
C THR A 55 0.11 -0.96 6.09
N LYS A 56 0.82 -2.04 6.39
CA LYS A 56 0.66 -2.83 7.60
C LYS A 56 2.01 -3.34 8.07
N THR A 57 2.32 -3.16 9.36
CA THR A 57 3.46 -3.83 10.00
C THR A 57 3.25 -5.34 10.01
N VAL A 58 4.23 -6.10 9.54
CA VAL A 58 4.21 -7.57 9.48
C VAL A 58 5.33 -8.24 10.27
N SER A 59 6.24 -7.46 10.85
CA SER A 59 7.21 -7.93 11.84
C SER A 59 6.59 -8.03 13.23
N THR A 60 7.24 -8.83 14.11
CA THR A 60 6.88 -8.92 15.54
C THR A 60 7.26 -7.67 16.31
N GLU A 61 8.27 -6.93 15.82
CA GLU A 61 8.69 -5.64 16.36
C GLU A 61 7.97 -4.48 15.65
N PRO A 62 7.88 -3.29 16.26
CA PRO A 62 7.37 -2.09 15.60
C PRO A 62 8.21 -1.72 14.38
N SER A 63 7.55 -1.26 13.32
CA SER A 63 8.24 -0.73 12.13
C SER A 63 8.59 0.74 12.31
N LEU A 64 9.80 1.12 11.89
CA LEU A 64 10.19 2.50 11.68
C LEU A 64 10.30 2.76 10.18
N THR A 65 9.50 3.69 9.69
CA THR A 65 9.43 4.02 8.27
C THR A 65 9.70 5.50 8.06
N VAL A 66 10.59 5.82 7.13
CA VAL A 66 10.74 7.17 6.59
C VAL A 66 9.81 7.31 5.39
N TYR A 67 9.06 8.38 5.39
CA TYR A 67 8.02 8.64 4.42
C TYR A 67 8.29 9.98 3.74
N PHE A 68 8.54 9.94 2.44
CA PHE A 68 8.79 11.11 1.62
C PHE A 68 7.60 11.39 0.73
N VAL A 69 7.17 12.64 0.71
CA VAL A 69 6.04 13.09 -0.12
C VAL A 69 6.47 14.25 -1.01
N THR A 70 5.91 14.32 -2.20
CA THR A 70 6.22 15.38 -3.16
C THR A 70 5.42 16.66 -2.94
N LYS A 71 4.46 16.64 -2.03
CA LYS A 71 3.62 17.81 -1.68
C LYS A 71 3.49 17.95 -0.17
N LEU A 72 3.42 19.19 0.30
CA LEU A 72 3.15 19.49 1.70
C LEU A 72 1.68 19.18 2.02
N TYR A 73 1.46 18.61 3.20
CA TYR A 73 0.11 18.35 3.69
C TYR A 73 -0.63 19.66 3.99
N ASN A 74 -1.81 19.83 3.42
CA ASN A 74 -2.67 20.97 3.68
C ASN A 74 -3.80 20.59 4.63
N TYR A 75 -3.71 21.00 5.89
CA TYR A 75 -4.68 20.69 6.93
C TYR A 75 -6.07 21.29 6.68
N ARG A 76 -6.17 22.41 5.94
CA ARG A 76 -7.44 23.06 5.63
C ARG A 76 -8.16 22.43 4.45
N ASN A 77 -7.39 21.83 3.54
CA ASN A 77 -7.92 21.15 2.36
C ASN A 77 -7.06 19.90 2.06
N PRO A 78 -7.29 18.80 2.81
CA PRO A 78 -6.51 17.59 2.63
C PRO A 78 -6.65 17.01 1.22
N ASP A 79 -5.50 16.68 0.61
CA ASP A 79 -5.43 16.03 -0.69
C ASP A 79 -5.58 14.50 -0.59
N GLU A 80 -6.55 14.06 0.19
CA GLU A 80 -6.75 12.63 0.44
C GLU A 80 -8.19 12.19 0.21
N THR A 81 -8.36 11.02 -0.40
CA THR A 81 -9.58 10.24 -0.35
C THR A 81 -9.27 8.97 0.42
N ARG A 82 -10.02 8.69 1.48
CA ARG A 82 -9.81 7.53 2.36
C ARG A 82 -10.92 6.51 2.21
N ARG A 83 -10.55 5.23 2.41
CA ARG A 83 -11.49 4.12 2.54
C ARG A 83 -11.11 3.27 3.77
N PRO A 84 -12.06 2.53 4.34
CA PRO A 84 -11.77 1.58 5.42
C PRO A 84 -10.66 0.61 5.05
N TRP A 85 -9.92 0.13 6.02
CA TRP A 85 -8.86 -0.86 5.78
C TRP A 85 -9.43 -2.20 5.29
N ASP A 86 -10.65 -2.52 5.67
CA ASP A 86 -11.41 -3.73 5.35
C ASP A 86 -12.48 -3.49 4.26
N ASP A 87 -12.30 -2.49 3.41
CA ASP A 87 -13.22 -2.19 2.32
C ASP A 87 -13.44 -3.42 1.43
N PRO A 88 -14.64 -4.01 1.41
CA PRO A 88 -14.91 -5.25 0.67
C PRO A 88 -14.91 -5.06 -0.84
N THR A 89 -14.86 -3.83 -1.33
CA THR A 89 -14.85 -3.53 -2.78
C THR A 89 -13.43 -3.54 -3.37
N ILE A 90 -12.39 -3.64 -2.54
CA ILE A 90 -11.01 -3.78 -3.01
C ILE A 90 -10.76 -5.25 -3.33
N ILE A 91 -11.01 -5.62 -4.59
CA ILE A 91 -10.95 -7.00 -5.09
C ILE A 91 -9.91 -7.06 -6.22
N PRO A 92 -8.71 -7.65 -6.00
CA PRO A 92 -7.70 -7.75 -7.03
C PRO A 92 -8.11 -8.63 -8.21
N THR A 93 -7.80 -8.20 -9.43
CA THR A 93 -7.87 -9.01 -10.66
C THR A 93 -6.55 -9.71 -10.96
N GLU A 94 -5.44 -9.16 -10.42
CA GLU A 94 -4.12 -9.76 -10.42
C GLU A 94 -3.31 -9.17 -9.25
N ILE A 95 -2.33 -9.91 -8.76
CA ILE A 95 -1.42 -9.48 -7.69
C ILE A 95 0.03 -9.66 -8.18
N ASN A 96 0.78 -8.56 -8.24
CA ASN A 96 2.15 -8.52 -8.77
C ASN A 96 2.26 -9.19 -10.17
N GLY A 97 1.26 -8.96 -11.04
CA GLY A 97 1.17 -9.54 -12.38
C GLY A 97 0.69 -10.99 -12.42
N ARG A 98 0.35 -11.61 -11.28
CA ARG A 98 -0.12 -12.99 -11.19
C ARG A 98 -1.63 -13.05 -11.05
N LYS A 99 -2.28 -13.74 -11.98
CA LYS A 99 -3.73 -14.01 -11.97
C LYS A 99 -4.09 -15.31 -11.26
N ASP A 100 -3.11 -16.16 -11.03
CA ASP A 100 -3.25 -17.46 -10.36
C ASP A 100 -3.09 -17.38 -8.83
N ASP A 101 -2.88 -16.20 -8.27
CA ASP A 101 -2.83 -16.00 -6.81
C ASP A 101 -4.21 -16.30 -6.21
N THR A 102 -4.25 -17.08 -5.16
CA THR A 102 -5.50 -17.54 -4.50
C THR A 102 -6.36 -16.43 -3.89
N ARG A 103 -5.80 -15.22 -3.75
CA ARG A 103 -6.48 -14.02 -3.27
C ARG A 103 -7.17 -13.23 -4.37
N VAL A 104 -6.88 -13.52 -5.64
CA VAL A 104 -7.53 -12.87 -6.78
C VAL A 104 -9.03 -13.18 -6.78
N GLY A 105 -9.84 -12.16 -7.06
CA GLY A 105 -11.31 -12.24 -7.06
C GLY A 105 -11.97 -12.26 -5.68
N LYS A 106 -11.20 -12.01 -4.61
CA LYS A 106 -11.70 -11.92 -3.23
C LYS A 106 -11.42 -10.54 -2.64
N PRO A 107 -12.21 -10.06 -1.67
CA PRO A 107 -11.88 -8.85 -0.92
C PRO A 107 -10.48 -8.92 -0.33
N TRP A 108 -9.76 -7.81 -0.36
CA TRP A 108 -8.37 -7.76 0.11
C TRP A 108 -8.30 -8.04 1.61
N ASP A 109 -7.53 -9.05 1.96
CA ASP A 109 -7.25 -9.43 3.36
C ASP A 109 -5.82 -9.04 3.75
N TRP A 110 -5.70 -8.01 4.57
CA TRP A 110 -4.43 -7.56 5.12
C TRP A 110 -3.76 -8.58 6.06
N LEU A 111 -4.54 -9.50 6.60
CA LEU A 111 -4.04 -10.52 7.54
C LEU A 111 -3.56 -11.77 6.82
N HIS A 112 -3.90 -11.92 5.55
CA HIS A 112 -3.40 -13.04 4.76
C HIS A 112 -1.87 -12.96 4.65
N PRO A 113 -1.15 -14.01 5.03
CA PRO A 113 0.31 -13.98 5.03
C PRO A 113 0.86 -14.25 3.64
N PRO A 114 1.38 -13.27 2.93
CA PRO A 114 2.22 -13.50 1.77
C PRO A 114 3.67 -13.29 2.19
N HIS A 115 4.08 -13.89 3.26
CA HIS A 115 5.38 -13.63 3.85
C HIS A 115 6.49 -14.45 3.20
N LYS A 116 6.37 -14.65 1.92
CA LYS A 116 7.38 -15.37 1.16
C LYS A 116 8.12 -14.43 0.23
#